data_59de3ae1d2f3e1821a1945092371dfcc
#
_entry.id   59de3ae1d2f3e1821a1945092371dfcc
#
_cell.length_a   1.000
_cell.length_b   1.000
_cell.length_c   1.000
_cell.angle_alpha   90.00
_cell.angle_beta   90.00
_cell.angle_gamma   90.00
#
_symmetry.space_group_name_H-M   'P 1'
#
loop_
_entity.id
_entity.type
_entity.pdbx_description
1 polymer ?
#
loop_
_entity_poly.entity_id
_entity_poly.type
_entity_poly.pdbx_seq_one_letter_code
_entity_poly.pdbx_strand_id
1 'polypeptide(L)'
;MVWTFVVNGILRFQANIDMKRIPAEREVYELLKEHIADPGRYIFNPEVTPEGRFPDGQPVFSVLYGGTGHESAGGLMWVGLAVFLLSPMIGAWMLTQTSERVKSSYGRKVLFFVAIGLLLALFGDLTRFGIGSYPAKDAIAFAVNHVVAWTLVGLVVAWRIRLPKTGAGAASY
;
A
#
# COMPACT_ATOMS: atom_id res chain seq x y z
N MET A 1 5.91 -8.85 7.98
CA MET A 1 5.60 -8.54 9.40
C MET A 1 6.66 -7.69 10.08
N VAL A 2 7.95 -8.11 10.17
CA VAL A 2 9.00 -7.31 10.84
C VAL A 2 9.12 -5.90 10.24
N TRP A 3 9.22 -5.77 8.92
CA TRP A 3 9.28 -4.46 8.25
C TRP A 3 8.08 -3.58 8.58
N THR A 4 6.87 -4.12 8.48
CA THR A 4 5.63 -3.39 8.79
C THR A 4 5.58 -2.94 10.25
N PHE A 5 6.05 -3.78 11.18
CA PHE A 5 6.17 -3.41 12.58
C PHE A 5 7.17 -2.27 12.79
N VAL A 6 8.34 -2.34 12.16
CA VAL A 6 9.34 -1.27 12.24
C VAL A 6 8.80 0.03 11.67
N VAL A 7 8.24 -0.01 10.45
CA VAL A 7 7.81 1.21 9.75
C VAL A 7 6.57 1.83 10.40
N ASN A 8 5.57 1.04 10.75
CA ASN A 8 4.32 1.56 11.29
C ASN A 8 4.28 1.60 12.82
N GLY A 9 4.93 0.65 13.50
CA GLY A 9 4.99 0.62 14.97
C GLY A 9 6.04 1.56 15.54
N ILE A 10 7.27 1.48 15.05
CA ILE A 10 8.39 2.28 15.60
C ILE A 10 8.46 3.66 14.94
N LEU A 11 8.51 3.71 13.61
CA LEU A 11 8.66 4.97 12.87
C LEU A 11 7.34 5.72 12.70
N ARG A 12 6.20 5.12 13.02
CA ARG A 12 4.85 5.70 12.86
C ARG A 12 4.60 6.28 11.47
N PHE A 13 5.16 5.65 10.45
CA PHE A 13 5.15 6.16 9.08
C PHE A 13 3.74 6.47 8.58
N GLN A 14 2.83 5.51 8.68
CA GLN A 14 1.45 5.68 8.24
C GLN A 14 0.71 6.73 9.08
N ALA A 15 0.90 6.72 10.41
CA ALA A 15 0.27 7.70 11.28
C ALA A 15 0.73 9.14 10.97
N ASN A 16 1.99 9.35 10.62
CA ASN A 16 2.52 10.67 10.27
C ASN A 16 2.00 11.19 8.93
N ILE A 17 1.58 10.30 8.04
CA ILE A 17 1.04 10.66 6.72
C ILE A 17 -0.48 10.81 6.78
N ASP A 18 -1.19 9.80 7.31
CA ASP A 18 -2.66 9.70 7.22
C ASP A 18 -3.40 10.26 8.44
N MET A 19 -2.70 10.46 9.58
CA MET A 19 -3.34 10.84 10.85
C MET A 19 -2.82 12.19 11.37
N LYS A 20 -2.81 13.19 10.51
CA LYS A 20 -2.41 14.56 10.92
C LYS A 20 -3.48 15.18 11.79
N ARG A 21 -3.07 15.77 12.90
CA ARG A 21 -3.97 16.49 13.82
C ARG A 21 -4.09 17.96 13.42
N ILE A 22 -5.25 18.53 13.68
CA ILE A 22 -5.55 19.96 13.50
C ILE A 22 -5.90 20.59 14.86
N PRO A 23 -5.60 21.87 15.11
CA PRO A 23 -5.88 22.51 16.39
C PRO A 23 -7.35 22.53 16.78
N ALA A 24 -8.26 22.69 15.82
CA ALA A 24 -9.71 22.76 16.00
C ALA A 24 -10.41 21.41 15.70
N GLU A 25 -9.77 20.29 16.02
CA GLU A 25 -10.26 18.94 15.68
C GLU A 25 -11.71 18.69 16.10
N ARG A 26 -12.08 19.13 17.32
CA ARG A 26 -13.43 18.91 17.86
C ARG A 26 -14.50 19.73 17.11
N GLU A 27 -14.22 20.97 16.78
CA GLU A 27 -15.14 21.83 16.05
C GLU A 27 -15.40 21.29 14.64
N VAL A 28 -14.33 20.89 13.95
CA VAL A 28 -14.44 20.27 12.62
C VAL A 28 -15.18 18.93 12.70
N TYR A 29 -14.93 18.12 13.74
CA TYR A 29 -15.66 16.87 13.93
C TYR A 29 -17.16 17.06 14.08
N GLU A 30 -17.62 18.00 14.92
CA GLU A 30 -19.05 18.26 15.12
C GLU A 30 -19.69 18.81 13.83
N LEU A 31 -19.02 19.68 13.10
CA LEU A 31 -19.49 20.18 11.80
C LEU A 31 -19.65 19.04 10.78
N LEU A 32 -18.66 18.18 10.64
CA LEU A 32 -18.72 17.05 9.70
C LEU A 32 -19.83 16.06 10.10
N LYS A 33 -19.99 15.80 11.39
CA LYS A 33 -21.02 14.91 11.93
C LYS A 33 -22.44 15.43 11.64
N GLU A 34 -22.65 16.73 11.64
CA GLU A 34 -23.94 17.36 11.33
C GLU A 34 -24.29 17.22 9.84
N HIS A 35 -23.30 17.31 8.95
CA HIS A 35 -23.52 17.40 7.52
C HIS A 35 -23.27 16.09 6.74
N ILE A 36 -22.58 15.11 7.33
CA ILE A 36 -22.24 13.86 6.66
C ILE A 36 -22.91 12.69 7.39
N ALA A 37 -23.96 12.14 6.79
CA ALA A 37 -24.73 11.04 7.36
C ALA A 37 -24.25 9.64 6.92
N ASP A 38 -23.86 9.48 5.65
CA ASP A 38 -23.56 8.19 5.05
C ASP A 38 -22.03 7.92 4.97
N PRO A 39 -21.59 6.67 5.20
CA PRO A 39 -20.19 6.31 4.99
C PRO A 39 -19.77 6.54 3.54
N GLY A 40 -18.60 7.12 3.35
CA GLY A 40 -18.09 7.41 2.01
C GLY A 40 -16.89 8.35 2.02
N ARG A 41 -16.41 8.64 0.82
CA ARG A 41 -15.37 9.65 0.60
C ARG A 41 -16.00 10.91 0.04
N TYR A 42 -15.80 12.01 0.73
CA TYR A 42 -16.33 13.33 0.38
C TYR A 42 -15.17 14.23 -0.07
N ILE A 43 -15.38 14.93 -1.16
CA ILE A 43 -14.43 15.89 -1.70
C ILE A 43 -15.08 17.27 -1.64
N PHE A 44 -14.44 18.19 -0.93
CA PHE A 44 -14.87 19.57 -0.83
C PHE A 44 -13.99 20.41 -1.73
N ASN A 45 -14.56 20.83 -2.84
CA ASN A 45 -13.92 21.68 -3.82
C ASN A 45 -14.34 23.14 -3.63
N PRO A 46 -13.48 24.13 -3.92
CA PRO A 46 -13.91 25.50 -4.07
C PRO A 46 -14.84 25.63 -5.28
N GLU A 47 -15.60 26.74 -5.33
CA GLU A 47 -16.39 27.06 -6.52
C GLU A 47 -15.50 27.14 -7.76
N VAL A 48 -15.99 26.56 -8.85
CA VAL A 48 -15.27 26.52 -10.11
C VAL A 48 -15.41 27.89 -10.79
N THR A 49 -14.30 28.42 -11.34
CA THR A 49 -14.33 29.65 -12.11
C THR A 49 -15.17 29.46 -13.39
N PRO A 50 -15.63 30.58 -14.05
CA PRO A 50 -16.35 30.48 -15.31
C PRO A 50 -15.62 29.71 -16.41
N GLU A 51 -14.28 29.65 -16.34
CA GLU A 51 -13.41 28.91 -17.25
C GLU A 51 -13.28 27.41 -16.88
N GLY A 52 -14.01 26.93 -15.86
CA GLY A 52 -14.01 25.55 -15.42
C GLY A 52 -12.76 25.11 -14.64
N ARG A 53 -12.07 26.06 -13.99
CA ARG A 53 -10.88 25.81 -13.17
C ARG A 53 -11.14 26.08 -11.71
N PHE A 54 -10.43 25.41 -10.84
CA PHE A 54 -10.38 25.82 -9.44
C PHE A 54 -9.53 27.09 -9.30
N PRO A 55 -9.96 28.07 -8.47
CA PRO A 55 -9.17 29.26 -8.21
C PRO A 55 -7.78 28.90 -7.66
N ASP A 56 -6.76 29.61 -8.13
CA ASP A 56 -5.40 29.42 -7.65
C ASP A 56 -5.30 29.64 -6.14
N GLY A 57 -4.60 28.75 -5.44
CA GLY A 57 -4.38 28.84 -4.01
C GLY A 57 -5.56 28.40 -3.12
N GLN A 58 -6.67 27.99 -3.69
CA GLN A 58 -7.79 27.44 -2.91
C GLN A 58 -7.54 25.95 -2.59
N PRO A 59 -7.67 25.54 -1.31
CA PRO A 59 -7.45 24.16 -0.93
C PRO A 59 -8.61 23.26 -1.36
N VAL A 60 -8.29 22.03 -1.71
CA VAL A 60 -9.24 20.93 -1.90
C VAL A 60 -9.13 20.01 -0.68
N PHE A 61 -10.25 19.68 -0.06
CA PHE A 61 -10.28 18.77 1.07
C PHE A 61 -10.88 17.43 0.68
N SER A 62 -10.33 16.36 1.25
CA SER A 62 -10.91 15.01 1.14
C SER A 62 -11.13 14.47 2.54
N VAL A 63 -12.37 14.11 2.85
CA VAL A 63 -12.76 13.55 4.13
C VAL A 63 -13.28 12.14 3.88
N LEU A 64 -12.73 11.16 4.63
CA LEU A 64 -13.22 9.80 4.64
C LEU A 64 -14.07 9.58 5.89
N TYR A 65 -15.35 9.30 5.70
CA TYR A 65 -16.23 8.86 6.76
C TYR A 65 -16.37 7.34 6.72
N GLY A 66 -15.83 6.65 7.70
CA GLY A 66 -15.85 5.19 7.77
C GLY A 66 -17.14 4.59 8.34
N GLY A 67 -18.12 5.42 8.74
CA GLY A 67 -19.33 4.98 9.44
C GLY A 67 -19.24 5.08 10.96
N THR A 68 -20.27 4.60 11.64
CA THR A 68 -20.39 4.61 13.11
C THR A 68 -20.02 3.23 13.69
N GLY A 69 -19.67 3.19 14.99
CA GLY A 69 -19.47 1.94 15.70
C GLY A 69 -18.14 1.23 15.45
N HIS A 70 -17.11 1.96 14.99
CA HIS A 70 -15.77 1.39 14.83
C HIS A 70 -15.15 1.12 16.20
N GLU A 71 -14.81 -0.15 16.43
CA GLU A 71 -13.85 -0.50 17.48
C GLU A 71 -12.47 0.03 17.11
N SER A 72 -11.78 0.66 18.05
CA SER A 72 -10.53 1.38 17.81
C SER A 72 -9.37 0.50 17.28
N ALA A 73 -9.39 -0.81 17.48
CA ALA A 73 -8.35 -1.72 17.01
C ALA A 73 -8.78 -3.20 16.88
N GLY A 74 -10.05 -3.53 17.07
CA GLY A 74 -10.53 -4.91 17.24
C GLY A 74 -10.37 -5.83 16.02
N GLY A 75 -11.50 -6.25 15.42
CA GLY A 75 -11.53 -7.23 14.33
C GLY A 75 -10.75 -6.85 13.08
N LEU A 76 -10.63 -5.54 12.76
CA LEU A 76 -9.89 -5.05 11.59
C LEU A 76 -8.39 -5.33 11.66
N MET A 77 -7.81 -5.46 12.85
CA MET A 77 -6.41 -5.85 13.00
C MET A 77 -6.16 -7.28 12.48
N TRP A 78 -7.10 -8.19 12.68
CA TRP A 78 -7.01 -9.56 12.15
C TRP A 78 -7.07 -9.59 10.63
N VAL A 79 -7.89 -8.73 10.02
CA VAL A 79 -7.94 -8.57 8.56
C VAL A 79 -6.59 -8.07 8.04
N GLY A 80 -6.01 -7.06 8.66
CA GLY A 80 -4.68 -6.56 8.32
C GLY A 80 -3.61 -7.66 8.44
N LEU A 81 -3.63 -8.42 9.52
CA LEU A 81 -2.71 -9.55 9.73
C LEU A 81 -2.87 -10.62 8.64
N ALA A 82 -4.10 -10.98 8.30
CA ALA A 82 -4.39 -11.94 7.24
C ALA A 82 -3.85 -11.46 5.88
N VAL A 83 -4.05 -10.19 5.53
CA VAL A 83 -3.51 -9.59 4.29
C VAL A 83 -1.98 -9.67 4.26
N PHE A 84 -1.30 -9.35 5.37
CA PHE A 84 0.16 -9.42 5.46
C PHE A 84 0.73 -10.84 5.38
N LEU A 85 -0.05 -11.85 5.72
CA LEU A 85 0.34 -13.25 5.59
C LEU A 85 0.03 -13.78 4.19
N LEU A 86 -1.17 -13.55 3.69
CA LEU A 86 -1.65 -14.11 2.43
C LEU A 86 -0.92 -13.52 1.22
N SER A 87 -0.64 -12.20 1.23
CA SER A 87 -0.01 -11.55 0.08
C SER A 87 1.38 -12.13 -0.27
N PRO A 88 2.32 -12.31 0.67
CA PRO A 88 3.59 -12.98 0.38
C PRO A 88 3.43 -14.45 -0.04
N MET A 89 2.43 -15.16 0.49
CA MET A 89 2.14 -16.55 0.10
C MET A 89 1.68 -16.63 -1.37
N ILE A 90 0.79 -15.73 -1.77
CA ILE A 90 0.36 -15.61 -3.17
C ILE A 90 1.55 -15.26 -4.06
N GLY A 91 2.38 -14.29 -3.67
CA GLY A 91 3.59 -13.94 -4.40
C GLY A 91 4.56 -15.12 -4.54
N ALA A 92 4.74 -15.91 -3.48
CA ALA A 92 5.56 -17.11 -3.52
C ALA A 92 4.96 -18.18 -4.45
N TRP A 93 3.65 -18.39 -4.40
CA TRP A 93 2.95 -19.28 -5.32
C TRP A 93 3.10 -18.81 -6.78
N MET A 94 2.89 -17.53 -7.06
CA MET A 94 3.09 -16.95 -8.41
C MET A 94 4.52 -17.19 -8.90
N LEU A 95 5.54 -17.06 -8.04
CA LEU A 95 6.93 -17.36 -8.39
C LEU A 95 7.08 -18.81 -8.84
N THR A 96 6.38 -19.76 -8.24
CA THR A 96 6.45 -21.18 -8.65
C THR A 96 5.90 -21.43 -10.05
N GLN A 97 4.99 -20.57 -10.51
CA GLN A 97 4.39 -20.63 -11.87
C GLN A 97 5.26 -19.96 -12.94
N THR A 98 6.37 -19.31 -12.57
CA THR A 98 7.27 -18.68 -13.53
C THR A 98 8.17 -19.71 -14.24
N SER A 99 8.90 -19.26 -15.28
CA SER A 99 9.84 -20.08 -16.03
C SER A 99 11.02 -20.55 -15.16
N GLU A 100 11.63 -21.69 -15.53
CA GLU A 100 12.83 -22.19 -14.88
C GLU A 100 13.97 -21.16 -14.89
N ARG A 101 14.03 -20.34 -15.93
CA ARG A 101 14.99 -19.25 -16.02
C ARG A 101 14.89 -18.26 -14.85
N VAL A 102 13.69 -17.95 -14.39
CA VAL A 102 13.47 -17.07 -13.23
C VAL A 102 13.79 -17.82 -11.94
N LYS A 103 13.27 -19.02 -11.80
CA LYS A 103 13.40 -19.85 -10.60
C LYS A 103 14.83 -20.29 -10.30
N SER A 104 15.69 -20.47 -11.31
CA SER A 104 17.06 -20.93 -11.16
C SER A 104 18.02 -19.89 -10.56
N SER A 105 17.70 -18.59 -10.60
CA SER A 105 18.58 -17.51 -10.14
C SER A 105 17.99 -16.78 -8.94
N TYR A 106 18.79 -16.64 -7.88
CA TYR A 106 18.40 -15.86 -6.69
C TYR A 106 18.01 -14.43 -7.06
N GLY A 107 18.86 -13.73 -7.82
CA GLY A 107 18.61 -12.35 -8.22
C GLY A 107 17.34 -12.17 -9.06
N ARG A 108 17.04 -13.13 -9.95
CA ARG A 108 15.80 -13.07 -10.75
C ARG A 108 14.55 -13.31 -9.92
N LYS A 109 14.63 -14.17 -8.90
CA LYS A 109 13.54 -14.35 -7.93
C LYS A 109 13.29 -13.07 -7.14
N VAL A 110 14.35 -12.40 -6.69
CA VAL A 110 14.22 -11.10 -6.00
C VAL A 110 13.62 -10.05 -6.95
N LEU A 111 14.13 -9.97 -8.19
CA LEU A 111 13.62 -9.03 -9.19
C LEU A 111 12.13 -9.25 -9.50
N PHE A 112 11.64 -10.48 -9.47
CA PHE A 112 10.22 -10.79 -9.60
C PHE A 112 9.39 -10.10 -8.51
N PHE A 113 9.85 -10.13 -7.26
CA PHE A 113 9.16 -9.45 -6.15
C PHE A 113 9.32 -7.92 -6.21
N VAL A 114 10.46 -7.41 -6.68
CA VAL A 114 10.63 -5.98 -6.96
C VAL A 114 9.61 -5.52 -8.02
N ALA A 115 9.39 -6.31 -9.06
CA ALA A 115 8.39 -6.00 -10.08
C ALA A 115 6.95 -5.97 -9.51
N ILE A 116 6.61 -6.88 -8.59
CA ILE A 116 5.33 -6.82 -7.86
C ILE A 116 5.24 -5.53 -7.05
N GLY A 117 6.28 -5.17 -6.31
CA GLY A 117 6.34 -3.93 -5.54
C GLY A 117 6.18 -2.68 -6.41
N LEU A 118 6.82 -2.65 -7.59
CA LEU A 118 6.67 -1.58 -8.57
C LEU A 118 5.26 -1.51 -9.14
N LEU A 119 4.64 -2.65 -9.45
CA LEU A 119 3.26 -2.69 -9.93
C LEU A 119 2.29 -2.10 -8.89
N LEU A 120 2.45 -2.46 -7.62
CA LEU A 120 1.64 -1.91 -6.53
C LEU A 120 1.90 -0.42 -6.32
N ALA A 121 3.17 0.02 -6.39
CA ALA A 121 3.54 1.43 -6.29
C ALA A 121 2.90 2.25 -7.42
N LEU A 122 3.00 1.78 -8.68
CA LEU A 122 2.45 2.49 -9.83
C LEU A 122 0.92 2.52 -9.81
N PHE A 123 0.29 1.35 -9.67
CA PHE A 123 -1.16 1.24 -9.78
C PHE A 123 -1.89 1.60 -8.48
N GLY A 124 -1.35 1.26 -7.32
CA GLY A 124 -1.99 1.50 -6.03
C GLY A 124 -1.69 2.89 -5.45
N ASP A 125 -0.43 3.29 -5.41
CA ASP A 125 -0.03 4.50 -4.67
C ASP A 125 0.01 5.74 -5.55
N LEU A 126 0.60 5.68 -6.75
CA LEU A 126 0.70 6.86 -7.62
C LEU A 126 -0.66 7.25 -8.23
N THR A 127 -1.60 6.34 -8.38
CA THR A 127 -2.97 6.69 -8.77
C THR A 127 -3.70 7.50 -7.70
N ARG A 128 -3.34 7.34 -6.42
CA ARG A 128 -3.89 8.18 -5.34
C ARG A 128 -3.54 9.66 -5.52
N PHE A 129 -2.36 9.97 -6.04
CA PHE A 129 -2.00 11.34 -6.38
C PHE A 129 -2.86 11.87 -7.54
N GLY A 130 -2.93 11.13 -8.67
CA GLY A 130 -3.60 11.59 -9.88
C GLY A 130 -5.13 11.70 -9.73
N ILE A 131 -5.77 10.65 -9.21
CA ILE A 131 -7.24 10.56 -9.12
C ILE A 131 -7.73 10.89 -7.70
N GLY A 132 -6.89 10.58 -6.70
CA GLY A 132 -7.27 10.65 -5.30
C GLY A 132 -6.97 11.98 -4.60
N SER A 133 -6.38 12.95 -5.27
CA SER A 133 -5.95 14.25 -4.70
C SER A 133 -5.04 14.11 -3.46
N TYR A 134 -4.28 13.02 -3.39
CA TYR A 134 -3.28 12.83 -2.35
C TYR A 134 -2.07 13.74 -2.60
N PRO A 135 -1.43 14.29 -1.56
CA PRO A 135 -0.18 15.02 -1.73
C PRO A 135 0.89 14.15 -2.41
N ALA A 136 1.55 14.67 -3.45
CA ALA A 136 2.52 13.91 -4.24
C ALA A 136 3.62 13.26 -3.39
N LYS A 137 4.13 13.99 -2.40
CA LYS A 137 5.17 13.48 -1.47
C LYS A 137 4.69 12.26 -0.67
N ASP A 138 3.42 12.25 -0.25
CA ASP A 138 2.84 11.19 0.54
C ASP A 138 2.60 9.94 -0.33
N ALA A 139 2.09 10.13 -1.56
CA ALA A 139 1.95 9.05 -2.55
C ALA A 139 3.31 8.41 -2.92
N ILE A 140 4.35 9.22 -3.13
CA ILE A 140 5.71 8.73 -3.40
C ILE A 140 6.26 7.96 -2.19
N ALA A 141 6.03 8.45 -0.97
CA ALA A 141 6.49 7.77 0.23
C ALA A 141 5.85 6.38 0.39
N PHE A 142 4.55 6.24 0.10
CA PHE A 142 3.88 4.93 0.08
C PHE A 142 4.43 4.03 -1.03
N ALA A 143 4.62 4.56 -2.23
CA ALA A 143 5.18 3.82 -3.35
C ALA A 143 6.56 3.25 -3.02
N VAL A 144 7.45 4.06 -2.46
CA VAL A 144 8.78 3.61 -2.01
C VAL A 144 8.67 2.54 -0.93
N ASN A 145 7.80 2.73 0.06
CA ASN A 145 7.58 1.74 1.11
C ASN A 145 7.12 0.39 0.56
N HIS A 146 6.21 0.36 -0.43
CA HIS A 146 5.76 -0.87 -1.06
C HIS A 146 6.89 -1.57 -1.84
N VAL A 147 7.68 -0.83 -2.61
CA VAL A 147 8.83 -1.41 -3.32
C VAL A 147 9.84 -2.02 -2.34
N VAL A 148 10.16 -1.31 -1.25
CA VAL A 148 11.06 -1.83 -0.21
C VAL A 148 10.48 -3.06 0.47
N ALA A 149 9.21 -3.03 0.88
CA ALA A 149 8.55 -4.14 1.54
C ALA A 149 8.57 -5.42 0.67
N TRP A 150 8.20 -5.30 -0.61
CA TRP A 150 8.20 -6.43 -1.53
C TRP A 150 9.60 -6.91 -1.92
N THR A 151 10.59 -6.01 -1.96
CA THR A 151 12.00 -6.39 -2.10
C THR A 151 12.45 -7.26 -0.93
N LEU A 152 12.12 -6.87 0.31
CA LEU A 152 12.42 -7.66 1.51
C LEU A 152 11.73 -9.03 1.50
N VAL A 153 10.46 -9.09 1.08
CA VAL A 153 9.76 -10.36 0.86
C VAL A 153 10.53 -11.20 -0.17
N GLY A 154 10.95 -10.60 -1.27
CA GLY A 154 11.71 -11.26 -2.32
C GLY A 154 13.04 -11.84 -1.84
N LEU A 155 13.76 -11.12 -1.01
CA LEU A 155 15.02 -11.60 -0.43
C LEU A 155 14.80 -12.88 0.41
N VAL A 156 13.76 -12.88 1.27
CA VAL A 156 13.44 -14.02 2.13
C VAL A 156 12.94 -15.22 1.32
N VAL A 157 11.96 -15.00 0.43
CA VAL A 157 11.35 -16.06 -0.38
C VAL A 157 12.37 -16.65 -1.34
N ALA A 158 13.17 -15.83 -2.01
CA ALA A 158 14.22 -16.31 -2.93
C ALA A 158 15.29 -17.15 -2.23
N TRP A 159 15.62 -16.81 -0.98
CA TRP A 159 16.54 -17.61 -0.15
C TRP A 159 15.92 -18.94 0.26
N ARG A 160 14.64 -18.98 0.60
CA ARG A 160 13.94 -20.16 1.09
C ARG A 160 13.58 -21.15 -0.02
N ILE A 161 13.13 -20.66 -1.18
CA ILE A 161 12.77 -21.51 -2.33
C ILE A 161 14.03 -21.91 -3.07
N ARG A 162 14.57 -23.08 -2.71
CA ARG A 162 15.64 -23.76 -3.45
C ARG A 162 14.99 -24.83 -4.32
N LEU A 163 15.10 -24.68 -5.64
CA LEU A 163 14.73 -25.78 -6.54
C LEU A 163 15.81 -26.87 -6.45
N PRO A 164 15.42 -28.15 -6.50
CA PRO A 164 16.38 -29.22 -6.71
C PRO A 164 17.17 -28.92 -8.00
N LYS A 165 18.48 -28.98 -7.95
CA LYS A 165 19.27 -29.00 -9.18
C LYS A 165 18.78 -30.21 -9.97
N THR A 166 18.17 -29.97 -11.13
CA THR A 166 17.84 -31.04 -12.08
C THR A 166 19.15 -31.80 -12.33
N GLY A 167 19.20 -33.02 -11.84
CA GLY A 167 20.43 -33.83 -11.86
C GLY A 167 20.93 -33.98 -13.29
N ALA A 168 22.15 -33.61 -13.51
CA ALA A 168 22.98 -34.15 -14.58
C ALA A 168 23.15 -35.65 -14.30
N GLY A 169 22.19 -36.44 -14.74
CA GLY A 169 22.22 -37.89 -14.42
C GLY A 169 21.11 -38.66 -15.13
N ALA A 170 20.97 -38.47 -16.44
CA ALA A 170 20.24 -39.41 -17.29
C ALA A 170 20.77 -39.33 -18.73
N ALA A 171 22.05 -39.62 -18.87
CA ALA A 171 22.64 -39.90 -20.16
C ALA A 171 23.54 -41.13 -20.00
N SER A 172 22.90 -42.30 -19.95
CA SER A 172 23.52 -43.56 -20.32
C SER A 172 22.44 -44.65 -20.30
N TYR A 173 21.80 -44.83 -21.43
CA TYR A 173 21.43 -46.17 -21.95
C TYR A 173 21.17 -46.01 -23.44
#